data_f77a67e467081e5391227f7924bcff99
#
_entry.id   f77a67e467081e5391227f7924bcff99
#
_cell.length_a   1.000
_cell.length_b   1.000
_cell.length_c   1.000
_cell.angle_alpha   90.00
_cell.angle_beta   90.00
_cell.angle_gamma   90.00
#
_symmetry.space_group_name_H-M   'P 1'
#
loop_
_entity.id
_entity.type
_entity.pdbx_description
1 polymer ?
#
loop_
_entity_poly.entity_id
_entity_poly.type
_entity_poly.pdbx_seq_one_letter_code
_entity_poly.pdbx_strand_id
1 'polypeptide(L)'
;MIKYQKNINKRCIWCLESEDIVSFNKKAHTIPKSLGGQNYNKYVCDTCNEYFGATSKLNKYSIEEALKETFCISRQIFLNKNTKRKVGNFKSKFFEVKERNGKLRLGVKTLFKFNSEFQKEFCRNFKRGLIKMWFEEFDRQTKHLNSLLIFNILS
;
A
#
# COMPACT_ATOMS: atom_id res chain seq x y z
N MET A 1 -45.60 -8.27 -7.22
CA MET A 1 -44.40 -7.74 -6.50
C MET A 1 -43.20 -7.82 -7.40
N ILE A 2 -42.84 -6.75 -8.08
CA ILE A 2 -41.65 -6.67 -8.96
C ILE A 2 -40.46 -6.45 -8.05
N LYS A 3 -39.62 -7.48 -7.86
CA LYS A 3 -38.33 -7.31 -7.18
C LYS A 3 -37.40 -6.57 -8.12
N TYR A 4 -37.26 -5.25 -7.96
CA TYR A 4 -36.15 -4.49 -8.52
C TYR A 4 -34.86 -4.98 -7.85
N GLN A 5 -34.21 -5.97 -8.43
CA GLN A 5 -32.80 -6.21 -8.19
C GLN A 5 -32.03 -5.06 -8.86
N LYS A 6 -31.66 -4.07 -8.09
CA LYS A 6 -30.74 -3.03 -8.53
C LYS A 6 -29.39 -3.72 -8.73
N ASN A 7 -29.06 -4.04 -9.97
CA ASN A 7 -27.70 -4.42 -10.36
C ASN A 7 -26.81 -3.20 -10.04
N ILE A 8 -26.23 -3.21 -8.85
CA ILE A 8 -25.24 -2.20 -8.49
C ILE A 8 -23.95 -2.65 -9.19
N ASN A 9 -23.68 -2.08 -10.36
CA ASN A 9 -22.42 -2.30 -11.07
C ASN A 9 -21.26 -2.04 -10.13
N LYS A 10 -20.31 -2.94 -10.10
CA LYS A 10 -19.09 -2.85 -9.30
C LYS A 10 -18.32 -1.58 -9.67
N ARG A 11 -17.94 -0.76 -8.68
CA ARG A 11 -17.20 0.47 -8.88
C ARG A 11 -15.90 0.48 -8.10
N CYS A 12 -14.89 1.11 -8.67
CA CYS A 12 -13.61 1.32 -7.98
C CYS A 12 -13.76 2.35 -6.88
N ILE A 13 -13.24 2.07 -5.68
CA ILE A 13 -13.27 2.99 -4.53
C ILE A 13 -12.34 4.20 -4.70
N TRP A 14 -11.40 4.16 -5.65
CA TRP A 14 -10.43 5.23 -5.90
C TRP A 14 -10.84 6.16 -7.05
N CYS A 15 -11.12 5.60 -8.22
CA CYS A 15 -11.49 6.41 -9.40
C CYS A 15 -13.00 6.49 -9.64
N LEU A 16 -13.81 5.72 -8.87
CA LEU A 16 -15.28 5.66 -8.97
C LEU A 16 -15.80 5.10 -10.31
N GLU A 17 -14.93 4.66 -11.21
CA GLU A 17 -15.30 4.05 -12.47
C GLU A 17 -15.92 2.67 -12.27
N SER A 18 -16.87 2.33 -13.15
CA SER A 18 -17.56 1.02 -13.12
C SER A 18 -16.76 -0.07 -13.83
N GLU A 19 -17.15 -1.31 -13.60
CA GLU A 19 -16.58 -2.50 -14.24
C GLU A 19 -16.78 -2.52 -15.77
N ASP A 20 -17.64 -1.67 -16.31
CA ASP A 20 -17.80 -1.49 -17.76
C ASP A 20 -16.63 -0.70 -18.37
N ILE A 21 -15.92 0.08 -17.57
CA ILE A 21 -14.82 0.96 -18.00
C ILE A 21 -13.46 0.44 -17.53
N VAL A 22 -13.40 -0.13 -16.31
CA VAL A 22 -12.14 -0.57 -15.69
C VAL A 22 -12.19 -2.03 -15.28
N SER A 23 -11.02 -2.70 -15.31
CA SER A 23 -10.89 -4.11 -14.92
C SER A 23 -10.56 -4.28 -13.43
N PHE A 24 -10.95 -5.45 -12.88
CA PHE A 24 -10.74 -5.83 -11.47
C PHE A 24 -10.15 -7.25 -11.37
N ASN A 25 -9.19 -7.57 -12.22
CA ASN A 25 -8.61 -8.91 -12.32
C ASN A 25 -7.48 -9.15 -11.30
N LYS A 26 -6.81 -8.07 -10.84
CA LYS A 26 -5.69 -8.15 -9.92
C LYS A 26 -6.15 -8.06 -8.47
N LYS A 27 -5.43 -8.76 -7.59
CA LYS A 27 -5.67 -8.68 -6.14
C LYS A 27 -4.99 -7.44 -5.57
N ALA A 28 -5.78 -6.41 -5.29
CA ALA A 28 -5.31 -5.21 -4.60
C ALA A 28 -5.18 -5.50 -3.10
N HIS A 29 -3.98 -5.82 -2.63
CA HIS A 29 -3.74 -6.08 -1.20
C HIS A 29 -3.88 -4.79 -0.40
N THR A 30 -4.74 -4.79 0.61
CA THR A 30 -4.97 -3.63 1.49
C THR A 30 -3.68 -3.25 2.21
N ILE A 31 -3.01 -4.23 2.79
CA ILE A 31 -1.64 -4.11 3.27
C ILE A 31 -0.73 -4.76 2.25
N PRO A 32 0.35 -4.10 1.79
CA PRO A 32 1.26 -4.70 0.82
C PRO A 32 1.71 -6.10 1.24
N LYS A 33 1.70 -7.04 0.31
CA LYS A 33 2.10 -8.44 0.56
C LYS A 33 3.52 -8.52 1.14
N SER A 34 4.38 -7.60 0.77
CA SER A 34 5.75 -7.48 1.30
C SER A 34 5.81 -7.04 2.78
N LEU A 35 4.73 -6.48 3.31
CA LEU A 35 4.54 -6.18 4.74
C LEU A 35 3.73 -7.26 5.47
N GLY A 36 3.51 -8.41 4.84
CA GLY A 36 2.79 -9.52 5.43
C GLY A 36 1.28 -9.50 5.18
N GLY A 37 0.76 -8.55 4.39
CA GLY A 37 -0.66 -8.47 4.07
C GLY A 37 -1.16 -9.70 3.32
N GLN A 38 -2.31 -10.23 3.75
CA GLN A 38 -2.97 -11.38 3.13
C GLN A 38 -4.33 -11.00 2.55
N ASN A 39 -4.95 -9.97 3.11
CA ASN A 39 -6.25 -9.49 2.68
C ASN A 39 -6.13 -8.59 1.44
N TYR A 40 -7.17 -8.59 0.62
CA TYR A 40 -7.26 -7.74 -0.56
C TYR A 40 -8.66 -7.13 -0.67
N ASN A 41 -8.73 -5.95 -1.24
CA ASN A 41 -9.98 -5.27 -1.56
C ASN A 41 -10.41 -5.64 -2.99
N LYS A 42 -11.68 -6.04 -3.15
CA LYS A 42 -12.25 -6.44 -4.45
C LYS A 42 -12.74 -5.26 -5.28
N TYR A 43 -12.83 -4.08 -4.68
CA TYR A 43 -13.36 -2.85 -5.28
C TYR A 43 -12.26 -1.84 -5.64
N VAL A 44 -11.04 -2.31 -5.84
CA VAL A 44 -9.93 -1.53 -6.38
C VAL A 44 -9.63 -2.03 -7.78
N CYS A 45 -9.76 -1.19 -8.79
CA CYS A 45 -9.48 -1.55 -10.18
C CYS A 45 -7.98 -1.75 -10.43
N ASP A 46 -7.65 -2.44 -11.53
CA ASP A 46 -6.28 -2.80 -11.86
C ASP A 46 -5.40 -1.58 -12.06
N THR A 47 -5.92 -0.52 -12.69
CA THR A 47 -5.20 0.75 -12.91
C THR A 47 -4.86 1.45 -11.60
N CYS A 48 -5.84 1.57 -10.68
CA CYS A 48 -5.59 2.17 -9.37
C CYS A 48 -4.62 1.33 -8.52
N ASN A 49 -4.74 0.00 -8.57
CA ASN A 49 -3.82 -0.89 -7.89
C ASN A 49 -2.38 -0.74 -8.41
N GLU A 50 -2.20 -0.63 -9.73
CA GLU A 50 -0.89 -0.39 -10.35
C GLU A 50 -0.31 0.98 -9.96
N TYR A 51 -1.13 2.01 -9.89
CA TYR A 51 -0.68 3.35 -9.49
C TYR A 51 0.05 3.36 -8.15
N PHE A 52 -0.41 2.61 -7.17
CA PHE A 52 0.24 2.53 -5.87
C PHE A 52 1.54 1.72 -5.88
N GLY A 53 1.63 0.73 -6.76
CA GLY A 53 2.79 -0.15 -6.89
C GLY A 53 3.85 0.32 -7.89
N ALA A 54 3.47 1.17 -8.84
CA ALA A 54 4.34 1.62 -9.92
C ALA A 54 5.28 2.74 -9.47
N THR A 55 6.51 2.71 -10.00
CA THR A 55 7.44 3.83 -9.91
C THR A 55 7.07 4.90 -10.94
N SER A 56 7.04 6.16 -10.54
CA SER A 56 6.86 7.26 -11.50
C SER A 56 8.18 7.57 -12.23
N LYS A 57 8.09 8.28 -13.38
CA LYS A 57 9.28 8.76 -14.10
C LYS A 57 10.15 9.68 -13.24
N LEU A 58 9.54 10.41 -12.30
CA LEU A 58 10.21 11.35 -11.40
C LEU A 58 10.75 10.65 -10.14
N ASN A 59 10.08 9.59 -9.68
CA ASN A 59 10.38 8.91 -8.43
C ASN A 59 10.88 7.49 -8.70
N LYS A 60 12.11 7.22 -8.25
CA LYS A 60 12.75 5.90 -8.35
C LYS A 60 12.11 4.83 -7.43
N TYR A 61 11.02 5.17 -6.74
CA TYR A 61 10.29 4.28 -5.83
C TYR A 61 8.79 4.59 -5.86
N SER A 62 7.99 3.57 -5.61
CA SER A 62 6.53 3.66 -5.56
C SER A 62 6.02 4.09 -4.17
N ILE A 63 4.72 4.39 -4.08
CA ILE A 63 4.05 4.66 -2.80
C ILE A 63 4.20 3.46 -1.85
N GLU A 64 3.99 2.25 -2.35
CA GLU A 64 4.18 1.04 -1.56
C GLU A 64 5.63 0.78 -1.17
N GLU A 65 6.60 1.17 -2.01
CA GLU A 65 8.01 1.08 -1.65
C GLU A 65 8.36 2.05 -0.53
N ALA A 66 7.88 3.31 -0.56
CA ALA A 66 8.10 4.27 0.52
C ALA A 66 7.56 3.71 1.86
N LEU A 67 6.38 3.11 1.82
CA LEU A 67 5.78 2.46 2.99
C LEU A 67 6.64 1.31 3.51
N LYS A 68 7.09 0.42 2.62
CA LYS A 68 7.96 -0.72 2.98
C LYS A 68 9.28 -0.28 3.59
N GLU A 69 9.89 0.75 3.00
CA GLU A 69 11.17 1.28 3.45
C GLU A 69 11.06 1.89 4.85
N THR A 70 9.97 2.63 5.12
CA THR A 70 9.74 3.22 6.45
C THR A 70 9.61 2.14 7.54
N PHE A 71 8.96 1.02 7.22
CA PHE A 71 8.80 -0.10 8.15
C PHE A 71 9.95 -1.13 8.11
N CYS A 72 11.09 -0.82 7.49
CA CYS A 72 12.16 -1.79 7.28
C CYS A 72 12.67 -2.43 8.58
N ILE A 73 12.83 -1.65 9.67
CA ILE A 73 13.31 -2.12 10.97
C ILE A 73 12.25 -2.99 11.64
N SER A 74 11.03 -2.45 11.81
CA SER A 74 9.91 -3.17 12.43
C SER A 74 9.63 -4.48 11.72
N ARG A 75 9.65 -4.44 10.40
CA ARG A 75 9.48 -5.62 9.55
C ARG A 75 10.54 -6.67 9.78
N GLN A 76 11.80 -6.27 9.88
CA GLN A 76 12.89 -7.20 10.14
C GLN A 76 12.78 -7.85 11.53
N ILE A 77 12.38 -7.07 12.53
CA ILE A 77 12.17 -7.57 13.88
C ILE A 77 11.00 -8.56 13.95
N PHE A 78 9.84 -8.17 13.38
CA PHE A 78 8.61 -8.95 13.55
C PHE A 78 8.44 -10.08 12.54
N LEU A 79 8.97 -9.96 11.33
CA LEU A 79 8.74 -10.93 10.27
C LEU A 79 9.90 -11.91 10.05
N ASN A 80 11.15 -11.56 10.38
CA ASN A 80 12.30 -12.46 10.21
C ASN A 80 12.29 -13.63 11.19
N LYS A 81 11.75 -13.47 12.38
CA LYS A 81 11.80 -14.52 13.42
C LYS A 81 10.86 -15.69 13.15
N ASN A 82 9.81 -15.51 12.34
CA ASN A 82 8.70 -16.45 12.26
C ASN A 82 8.33 -16.94 10.86
N THR A 83 9.01 -16.54 9.80
CA THR A 83 8.56 -16.91 8.45
C THR A 83 9.70 -17.39 7.56
N LYS A 84 9.66 -18.68 7.18
CA LYS A 84 10.42 -19.27 6.06
C LYS A 84 10.00 -18.68 4.69
N ARG A 85 9.20 -17.62 4.63
CA ARG A 85 8.64 -17.04 3.40
C ARG A 85 9.47 -15.85 2.92
N LYS A 86 9.37 -15.56 1.61
CA LYS A 86 9.98 -14.40 0.91
C LYS A 86 9.81 -13.03 1.59
N VAL A 87 8.85 -12.88 2.48
CA VAL A 87 8.58 -11.69 3.29
C VAL A 87 9.77 -11.32 4.19
N GLY A 88 10.50 -12.30 4.72
CA GLY A 88 11.69 -12.08 5.56
C GLY A 88 12.93 -11.63 4.80
N ASN A 89 12.99 -11.81 3.47
CA ASN A 89 14.17 -11.52 2.64
C ASN A 89 14.14 -10.14 1.97
N PHE A 90 13.40 -9.20 2.54
CA PHE A 90 13.37 -7.85 2.00
C PHE A 90 14.72 -7.14 2.20
N LYS A 91 15.34 -6.78 1.09
CA LYS A 91 16.51 -5.90 1.11
C LYS A 91 16.03 -4.46 0.93
N SER A 92 16.16 -3.64 1.97
CA SER A 92 15.85 -2.22 1.87
C SER A 92 16.75 -1.54 0.82
N LYS A 93 16.15 -0.65 0.03
CA LYS A 93 16.89 0.20 -0.93
C LYS A 93 17.66 1.30 -0.23
N PHE A 94 17.13 1.80 0.89
CA PHE A 94 17.63 2.99 1.56
C PHE A 94 18.38 2.70 2.86
N PHE A 95 18.10 1.57 3.50
CA PHE A 95 18.62 1.26 4.81
C PHE A 95 19.35 -0.08 4.83
N GLU A 96 20.32 -0.18 5.70
CA GLU A 96 21.02 -1.40 6.03
C GLU A 96 20.85 -1.66 7.51
N VAL A 97 20.24 -2.78 7.87
CA VAL A 97 20.10 -3.21 9.27
C VAL A 97 21.11 -4.32 9.53
N LYS A 98 22.05 -4.06 10.44
CA LYS A 98 23.05 -5.02 10.86
C LYS A 98 22.86 -5.36 12.34
N GLU A 99 22.92 -6.62 12.67
CA GLU A 99 23.01 -7.07 14.05
C GLU A 99 24.49 -7.28 14.41
N ARG A 100 24.92 -6.64 15.48
CA ARG A 100 26.26 -6.82 16.04
C ARG A 100 26.17 -6.88 17.57
N ASN A 101 26.61 -7.98 18.15
CA ASN A 101 26.56 -8.23 19.61
C ASN A 101 25.14 -8.06 20.20
N GLY A 102 24.11 -8.63 19.53
CA GLY A 102 22.71 -8.52 19.94
C GLY A 102 22.08 -7.14 19.78
N LYS A 103 22.81 -6.16 19.24
CA LYS A 103 22.30 -4.80 19.00
C LYS A 103 22.08 -4.55 17.52
N LEU A 104 20.89 -4.06 17.17
CA LEU A 104 20.57 -3.63 15.80
C LEU A 104 21.20 -2.27 15.53
N ARG A 105 21.91 -2.17 14.41
CA ARG A 105 22.48 -0.90 13.89
C ARG A 105 21.82 -0.59 12.55
N LEU A 106 21.33 0.63 12.41
CA LEU A 106 20.77 1.15 11.17
C LEU A 106 21.84 1.96 10.44
N GLY A 107 22.19 1.49 9.23
CA GLY A 107 22.99 2.25 8.28
C GLY A 107 22.12 2.86 7.20
N VAL A 108 22.53 3.97 6.63
CA VAL A 108 21.84 4.65 5.53
C VAL A 108 22.65 4.43 4.25
N LYS A 109 21.99 3.96 3.19
CA LYS A 109 22.61 3.73 1.89
C LYS A 109 22.61 5.01 1.04
N THR A 110 23.48 5.07 0.06
CA THR A 110 23.68 6.24 -0.83
C THR A 110 22.43 6.63 -1.62
N LEU A 111 21.49 5.70 -1.83
CA LEU A 111 20.22 5.99 -2.50
C LEU A 111 19.27 6.85 -1.67
N PHE A 112 19.43 6.88 -0.34
CA PHE A 112 18.69 7.79 0.51
C PHE A 112 19.34 9.17 0.44
N LYS A 113 18.57 10.17 0.05
CA LYS A 113 19.06 11.55 -0.06
C LYS A 113 18.61 12.36 1.15
N PHE A 114 19.54 13.11 1.73
CA PHE A 114 19.26 13.99 2.87
C PHE A 114 18.80 15.39 2.45
N ASN A 115 18.53 15.62 1.14
CA ASN A 115 17.96 16.88 0.69
C ASN A 115 16.46 16.97 1.01
N SER A 116 15.96 18.19 1.14
CA SER A 116 14.57 18.46 1.53
C SER A 116 13.56 17.98 0.49
N GLU A 117 13.90 18.01 -0.78
CA GLU A 117 13.02 17.58 -1.87
C GLU A 117 12.75 16.07 -1.81
N PHE A 118 13.80 15.26 -1.71
CA PHE A 118 13.65 13.81 -1.55
C PHE A 118 12.86 13.48 -0.28
N GLN A 119 13.17 14.14 0.85
CA GLN A 119 12.50 13.86 2.12
C GLN A 119 11.01 14.22 2.06
N LYS A 120 10.65 15.37 1.49
CA LYS A 120 9.26 15.78 1.29
C LYS A 120 8.49 14.76 0.46
N GLU A 121 9.07 14.32 -0.65
CA GLU A 121 8.42 13.35 -1.55
C GLU A 121 8.31 11.97 -0.89
N PHE A 122 9.35 11.55 -0.15
CA PHE A 122 9.33 10.29 0.59
C PHE A 122 8.24 10.29 1.66
N CYS A 123 8.13 11.35 2.46
CA CYS A 123 7.11 11.51 3.48
C CYS A 123 5.70 11.59 2.86
N ARG A 124 5.55 12.28 1.72
CA ARG A 124 4.28 12.34 0.97
C ARG A 124 3.84 10.95 0.51
N ASN A 125 4.74 10.17 -0.07
CA ASN A 125 4.42 8.81 -0.53
C ASN A 125 4.16 7.87 0.64
N PHE A 126 4.87 8.01 1.74
CA PHE A 126 4.58 7.26 2.97
C PHE A 126 3.16 7.56 3.48
N LYS A 127 2.79 8.84 3.58
CA LYS A 127 1.43 9.27 3.98
C LYS A 127 0.37 8.69 3.04
N ARG A 128 0.58 8.75 1.71
CA ARG A 128 -0.33 8.15 0.73
C ARG A 128 -0.48 6.64 0.92
N GLY A 129 0.61 5.96 1.22
CA GLY A 129 0.60 4.52 1.52
C GLY A 129 -0.21 4.18 2.77
N LEU A 130 -0.10 4.99 3.83
CA LEU A 130 -0.92 4.82 5.04
C LEU A 130 -2.40 5.04 4.76
N ILE A 131 -2.74 6.09 4.01
CA ILE A 131 -4.13 6.39 3.61
C ILE A 131 -4.69 5.23 2.78
N LYS A 132 -3.90 4.71 1.81
CA LYS A 132 -4.30 3.54 1.02
C LYS A 132 -4.64 2.35 1.92
N MET A 133 -3.74 1.98 2.82
CA MET A 133 -3.94 0.85 3.72
C MET A 133 -5.20 1.00 4.56
N TRP A 134 -5.35 2.19 5.19
CA TRP A 134 -6.50 2.46 6.05
C TRP A 134 -7.80 2.43 5.26
N PHE A 135 -7.87 3.13 4.13
CA PHE A 135 -9.09 3.29 3.36
C PHE A 135 -9.56 1.97 2.73
N GLU A 136 -8.64 1.22 2.12
CA GLU A 136 -8.96 -0.07 1.51
C GLU A 136 -9.35 -1.12 2.56
N GLU A 137 -8.72 -1.11 3.74
CA GLU A 137 -9.06 -2.03 4.82
C GLU A 137 -10.39 -1.65 5.47
N PHE A 138 -10.65 -0.37 5.67
CA PHE A 138 -11.92 0.13 6.16
C PHE A 138 -13.08 -0.26 5.24
N ASP A 139 -12.96 0.00 3.93
CA ASP A 139 -13.96 -0.40 2.95
C ASP A 139 -14.21 -1.92 2.96
N ARG A 140 -13.13 -2.71 3.03
CA ARG A 140 -13.21 -4.16 3.10
C ARG A 140 -13.96 -4.64 4.34
N GLN A 141 -13.73 -4.04 5.51
CA GLN A 141 -14.35 -4.43 6.78
C GLN A 141 -15.81 -3.98 6.87
N THR A 142 -16.13 -2.83 6.34
CA THR A 142 -17.49 -2.28 6.35
C THR A 142 -18.38 -2.88 5.26
N LYS A 143 -17.90 -3.90 4.54
CA LYS A 143 -18.62 -4.58 3.44
C LYS A 143 -19.14 -3.60 2.39
N HIS A 144 -18.33 -2.63 2.06
CA HIS A 144 -18.65 -1.61 1.07
C HIS A 144 -19.90 -0.76 1.46
N LEU A 145 -19.98 -0.40 2.73
CA LEU A 145 -20.98 0.55 3.22
C LEU A 145 -20.70 1.94 2.64
N ASN A 146 -21.29 2.22 1.48
CA ASN A 146 -21.40 3.55 0.87
C ASN A 146 -20.10 4.35 0.79
N SER A 147 -19.25 4.02 -0.17
CA SER A 147 -18.08 4.84 -0.57
C SER A 147 -18.44 6.31 -0.86
N LEU A 148 -19.71 6.62 -1.15
CA LEU A 148 -20.24 7.97 -1.32
C LEU A 148 -20.25 8.84 -0.05
N LEU A 149 -20.33 8.24 1.15
CA LEU A 149 -20.32 9.01 2.40
C LEU A 149 -18.91 9.47 2.80
N ILE A 150 -17.88 8.73 2.42
CA ILE A 150 -16.49 9.04 2.83
C ILE A 150 -15.90 10.17 1.99
N PHE A 151 -16.32 10.30 0.73
CA PHE A 151 -15.89 11.42 -0.12
C PHE A 151 -16.36 12.78 0.42
N ASN A 152 -17.55 12.83 1.03
CA ASN A 152 -18.07 14.06 1.66
C ASN A 152 -17.39 14.43 2.98
N ILE A 153 -16.56 13.56 3.55
CA ILE A 153 -15.82 13.84 4.81
C ILE A 153 -14.38 14.29 4.50
N LEU A 154 -13.86 13.99 3.29
CA LEU A 154 -12.49 14.31 2.90
C LEU A 154 -12.37 15.44 1.88
N SER A 155 -13.49 15.97 1.37
CA SER A 155 -13.58 17.20 0.58
C SER A 155 -13.77 18.41 1.47
#